data_ec723c96620790d421a8cc4b08f53630
#
_entry.id   ec723c96620790d421a8cc4b08f53630
#
_cell.length_a   1.000
_cell.length_b   1.000
_cell.length_c   1.000
_cell.angle_alpha   90.00
_cell.angle_beta   90.00
_cell.angle_gamma   90.00
#
_symmetry.space_group_name_H-M   'P 1'
#
loop_
_entity.id
_entity.type
_entity.pdbx_description
1 polymer ?
#
loop_
_entity_poly.entity_id
_entity_poly.type
_entity_poly.pdbx_seq_one_letter_code
_entity_poly.pdbx_strand_id
1 'polypeptide(L)'
;MTRLLAAALVGISLIVSSTVYAGEKTVTLAVPSMYCAACPITVKSSLEAVPGVVKVVVSLADKTAVVTFDDTKTAPPALIEATSHVGYPSVLKG
;
A
#
# COMPACT_ATOMS: atom_id res chain seq x y z
N MET A 1 -14.66 38.20 -27.38
CA MET A 1 -14.94 36.93 -27.96
C MET A 1 -13.90 35.92 -27.65
N THR A 2 -12.72 36.17 -28.09
CA THR A 2 -11.69 35.17 -27.94
C THR A 2 -11.32 34.86 -26.51
N ARG A 3 -11.47 35.81 -25.66
CA ARG A 3 -11.11 35.61 -24.28
C ARG A 3 -11.86 34.48 -23.61
N LEU A 4 -13.01 34.22 -24.08
CA LEU A 4 -13.83 33.17 -23.49
C LEU A 4 -13.19 31.83 -23.55
N LEU A 5 -12.47 31.61 -24.60
CA LEU A 5 -11.89 30.32 -24.84
C LEU A 5 -10.80 29.97 -23.87
N ALA A 6 -10.04 30.94 -23.48
CA ALA A 6 -8.94 30.70 -22.61
C ALA A 6 -9.39 30.15 -21.27
N ALA A 7 -10.48 30.63 -20.78
CA ALA A 7 -10.98 30.19 -19.50
C ALA A 7 -11.34 28.71 -19.47
N ALA A 8 -11.87 28.25 -20.55
CA ALA A 8 -12.34 26.89 -20.63
C ALA A 8 -11.19 25.89 -20.54
N LEU A 9 -10.09 26.24 -21.12
CA LEU A 9 -8.96 25.33 -21.15
C LEU A 9 -8.36 25.06 -19.81
N VAL A 10 -8.35 26.05 -18.98
CA VAL A 10 -7.72 25.92 -17.68
C VAL A 10 -8.43 24.93 -16.81
N GLY A 11 -9.72 24.91 -16.86
CA GLY A 11 -10.48 24.02 -15.99
C GLY A 11 -10.25 22.56 -16.27
N ILE A 12 -9.98 22.23 -17.49
CA ILE A 12 -9.86 20.85 -17.88
C ILE A 12 -8.66 20.13 -17.28
N SER A 13 -7.55 20.79 -17.23
CA SER A 13 -6.35 20.14 -16.78
C SER A 13 -6.38 19.78 -15.30
N LEU A 14 -7.12 20.48 -14.52
CA LEU A 14 -7.18 20.20 -13.09
C LEU A 14 -7.93 18.92 -12.76
N ILE A 15 -8.89 18.60 -13.56
CA ILE A 15 -9.72 17.43 -13.31
C ILE A 15 -8.92 16.15 -13.44
N VAL A 16 -8.03 16.12 -14.37
CA VAL A 16 -7.26 14.91 -14.65
C VAL A 16 -6.42 14.48 -13.47
N SER A 17 -5.80 15.40 -12.78
CA SER A 17 -4.88 15.04 -11.71
C SER A 17 -5.58 14.46 -10.50
N SER A 18 -6.83 14.78 -10.27
CA SER A 18 -7.52 14.29 -9.08
C SER A 18 -7.86 12.81 -9.13
N THR A 19 -7.84 12.19 -10.29
CA THR A 19 -8.19 10.78 -10.42
C THR A 19 -7.02 9.85 -10.17
N VAL A 20 -5.82 10.36 -10.13
CA VAL A 20 -4.62 9.54 -10.04
C VAL A 20 -4.54 8.74 -8.74
N TYR A 21 -5.03 9.28 -7.66
CA TYR A 21 -4.88 8.67 -6.35
C TYR A 21 -6.03 7.79 -5.93
N ALA A 22 -7.04 7.64 -6.78
CA ALA A 22 -8.15 6.76 -6.46
C ALA A 22 -7.67 5.32 -6.51
N GLY A 23 -7.91 4.57 -5.46
CA GLY A 23 -7.56 3.16 -5.42
C GLY A 23 -6.41 2.80 -4.53
N GLU A 24 -5.57 3.75 -4.14
CA GLU A 24 -4.50 3.44 -3.19
C GLU A 24 -5.03 3.44 -1.77
N LYS A 25 -4.66 2.40 -1.03
CA LYS A 25 -5.03 2.27 0.39
C LYS A 25 -3.82 1.86 1.21
N THR A 26 -3.85 2.20 2.49
CA THR A 26 -2.79 1.86 3.42
C THR A 26 -3.38 1.10 4.59
N VAL A 27 -2.77 -0.03 4.94
CA VAL A 27 -3.17 -0.82 6.09
C VAL A 27 -1.96 -1.12 6.96
N THR A 28 -2.21 -1.38 8.24
CA THR A 28 -1.18 -1.82 9.17
C THR A 28 -1.46 -3.26 9.55
N LEU A 29 -0.45 -4.11 9.39
CA LEU A 29 -0.51 -5.51 9.78
C LEU A 29 0.31 -5.70 11.04
N ALA A 30 -0.25 -6.40 12.02
CA ALA A 30 0.51 -6.81 13.19
C ALA A 30 1.16 -8.16 12.89
N VAL A 31 2.46 -8.27 13.13
CA VAL A 31 3.25 -9.47 12.85
C VAL A 31 3.95 -9.88 14.15
N PRO A 32 3.22 -10.51 15.09
CA PRO A 32 3.75 -10.73 16.44
C PRO A 32 4.95 -11.68 16.52
N SER A 33 5.16 -12.52 15.53
CA SER A 33 6.28 -13.45 15.53
C SER A 33 7.58 -12.87 15.00
N MET A 34 7.63 -11.59 14.77
CA MET A 34 8.82 -10.93 14.23
C MET A 34 9.79 -10.57 15.37
N TYR A 35 10.75 -11.45 15.66
CA TYR A 35 11.65 -11.29 16.81
C TYR A 35 13.10 -11.04 16.44
N CYS A 36 13.52 -11.35 15.22
CA CYS A 36 14.93 -11.30 14.86
C CYS A 36 15.22 -10.09 13.97
N ALA A 37 16.50 -9.72 13.88
CA ALA A 37 16.89 -8.57 13.06
C ALA A 37 16.61 -8.77 11.57
N ALA A 38 16.63 -10.02 11.10
CA ALA A 38 16.37 -10.33 9.70
C ALA A 38 14.88 -10.50 9.39
N CYS A 39 14.04 -10.64 10.42
CA CYS A 39 12.60 -10.86 10.22
C CYS A 39 11.92 -9.75 9.42
N PRO A 40 12.21 -8.45 9.69
CA PRO A 40 11.59 -7.38 8.91
C PRO A 40 11.91 -7.47 7.42
N ILE A 41 13.10 -7.92 7.08
CA ILE A 41 13.51 -8.04 5.68
C ILE A 41 12.67 -9.11 4.98
N THR A 42 12.48 -10.24 5.64
CA THR A 42 11.68 -11.34 5.09
C THR A 42 10.22 -10.92 4.91
N VAL A 43 9.65 -10.27 5.90
CA VAL A 43 8.27 -9.80 5.84
C VAL A 43 8.12 -8.77 4.73
N LYS A 44 9.04 -7.82 4.65
CA LYS A 44 8.99 -6.79 3.61
C LYS A 44 9.07 -7.41 2.22
N SER A 45 9.98 -8.34 2.02
CA SER A 45 10.13 -9.00 0.72
C SER A 45 8.87 -9.75 0.32
N SER A 46 8.25 -10.44 1.26
CA SER A 46 7.03 -11.19 0.96
C SER A 46 5.88 -10.28 0.56
N LEU A 47 5.77 -9.13 1.19
CA LEU A 47 4.71 -8.17 0.86
C LEU A 47 4.99 -7.46 -0.44
N GLU A 48 6.24 -7.11 -0.71
CA GLU A 48 6.60 -6.45 -1.95
C GLU A 48 6.39 -7.34 -3.17
N ALA A 49 6.40 -8.64 -2.98
CA ALA A 49 6.16 -9.58 -4.06
C ALA A 49 4.68 -9.68 -4.45
N VAL A 50 3.78 -9.16 -3.65
CA VAL A 50 2.35 -9.20 -3.97
C VAL A 50 2.04 -8.18 -5.07
N PRO A 51 1.45 -8.59 -6.19
CA PRO A 51 1.08 -7.64 -7.24
C PRO A 51 0.11 -6.58 -6.69
N GLY A 52 0.39 -5.33 -6.99
CA GLY A 52 -0.43 -4.23 -6.50
C GLY A 52 0.10 -3.53 -5.28
N VAL A 53 1.11 -4.09 -4.61
CA VAL A 53 1.75 -3.43 -3.48
C VAL A 53 2.67 -2.32 -3.98
N VAL A 54 2.50 -1.13 -3.44
CA VAL A 54 3.24 0.06 -3.84
C VAL A 54 4.40 0.33 -2.89
N LYS A 55 4.16 0.18 -1.59
CA LYS A 55 5.15 0.53 -0.58
C LYS A 55 4.95 -0.31 0.67
N VAL A 56 6.04 -0.71 1.30
CA VAL A 56 6.02 -1.46 2.55
C VAL A 56 7.00 -0.84 3.53
N VAL A 57 6.54 -0.56 4.74
CA VAL A 57 7.37 -0.08 5.84
C VAL A 57 7.19 -1.04 7.02
N VAL A 58 8.25 -1.72 7.41
CA VAL A 58 8.21 -2.71 8.49
C VAL A 58 8.94 -2.17 9.69
N SER A 59 8.33 -2.31 10.88
CA SER A 59 8.93 -1.91 12.13
C SER A 59 9.08 -3.13 13.03
N LEU A 60 10.33 -3.48 13.35
CA LEU A 60 10.60 -4.57 14.28
C LEU A 60 10.18 -4.19 15.70
N ALA A 61 10.42 -2.95 16.07
CA ALA A 61 10.09 -2.48 17.41
C ALA A 61 8.59 -2.58 17.71
N ASP A 62 7.78 -2.25 16.73
CA ASP A 62 6.31 -2.28 16.87
C ASP A 62 5.72 -3.61 16.41
N LYS A 63 6.51 -4.45 15.78
CA LYS A 63 6.07 -5.70 15.17
C LYS A 63 4.92 -5.47 14.20
N THR A 64 5.08 -4.48 13.34
CA THR A 64 4.06 -4.10 12.37
C THR A 64 4.65 -3.93 10.99
N ALA A 65 3.77 -4.06 9.99
CA ALA A 65 4.10 -3.77 8.61
C ALA A 65 3.00 -2.86 8.06
N VAL A 66 3.40 -1.67 7.61
CA VAL A 66 2.48 -0.72 6.99
C VAL A 66 2.59 -0.89 5.49
N VAL A 67 1.50 -1.23 4.84
CA VAL A 67 1.49 -1.56 3.42
C VAL A 67 0.55 -0.61 2.69
N THR A 68 1.09 0.04 1.66
CA THR A 68 0.29 0.83 0.72
C THR A 68 0.12 0.00 -0.55
N PHE A 69 -1.10 -0.16 -1.00
CA PHE A 69 -1.40 -1.02 -2.14
C PHE A 69 -2.53 -0.44 -2.98
N ASP A 70 -2.61 -0.93 -4.21
CA ASP A 70 -3.67 -0.59 -5.14
C ASP A 70 -4.83 -1.56 -4.90
N ASP A 71 -5.94 -1.05 -4.40
CA ASP A 71 -7.07 -1.89 -4.00
C ASP A 71 -7.84 -2.48 -5.20
N THR A 72 -7.48 -2.07 -6.40
CA THR A 72 -8.03 -2.70 -7.60
C THR A 72 -7.25 -3.97 -7.97
N LYS A 73 -6.08 -4.17 -7.38
CA LYS A 73 -5.21 -5.32 -7.71
C LYS A 73 -5.06 -6.31 -6.58
N THR A 74 -5.16 -5.85 -5.35
CA THR A 74 -4.99 -6.73 -4.20
C THR A 74 -5.84 -6.25 -3.03
N ALA A 75 -5.84 -7.01 -1.95
CA ALA A 75 -6.63 -6.70 -0.76
C ALA A 75 -5.90 -7.23 0.48
N PRO A 76 -6.26 -6.77 1.69
CA PRO A 76 -5.60 -7.23 2.90
C PRO A 76 -5.49 -8.74 3.08
N PRO A 77 -6.50 -9.56 2.74
CA PRO A 77 -6.35 -11.01 2.88
C PRO A 77 -5.17 -11.58 2.10
N ALA A 78 -4.88 -11.04 0.92
CA ALA A 78 -3.73 -11.48 0.13
C ALA A 78 -2.41 -11.11 0.78
N LEU A 79 -2.36 -9.96 1.45
CA LEU A 79 -1.17 -9.53 2.17
C LEU A 79 -0.90 -10.43 3.37
N ILE A 80 -1.94 -10.78 4.11
CA ILE A 80 -1.84 -11.67 5.26
C ILE A 80 -1.37 -13.06 4.81
N GLU A 81 -1.89 -13.53 3.71
CA GLU A 81 -1.48 -14.81 3.15
C GLU A 81 0.00 -14.79 2.76
N ALA A 82 0.45 -13.71 2.16
CA ALA A 82 1.85 -13.58 1.74
C ALA A 82 2.81 -13.69 2.92
N THR A 83 2.52 -13.03 4.03
CA THR A 83 3.37 -13.13 5.22
C THR A 83 3.30 -14.51 5.86
N SER A 84 2.14 -15.14 5.82
CA SER A 84 1.97 -16.49 6.38
C SER A 84 2.78 -17.52 5.61
N HIS A 85 2.89 -17.35 4.31
CA HIS A 85 3.69 -18.26 3.47
C HIS A 85 5.15 -18.30 3.86
N VAL A 86 5.69 -17.22 4.36
CA VAL A 86 7.09 -17.15 4.80
C VAL A 86 7.24 -17.38 6.30
N GLY A 87 6.18 -17.81 6.98
CA GLY A 87 6.24 -18.16 8.38
C GLY A 87 5.95 -17.02 9.35
N TYR A 88 5.41 -15.92 8.87
CA TYR A 88 5.09 -14.75 9.71
C TYR A 88 3.61 -14.39 9.62
N PRO A 89 2.74 -15.13 10.31
CA PRO A 89 1.32 -14.84 10.30
C PRO A 89 1.07 -13.40 10.75
N SER A 90 0.15 -12.73 10.09
CA SER A 90 -0.17 -11.36 10.41
C SER A 90 -1.69 -11.19 10.51
N VAL A 91 -2.09 -10.11 11.19
CA VAL A 91 -3.50 -9.73 11.31
C VAL A 91 -3.62 -8.24 11.08
N LEU A 92 -4.77 -7.81 10.63
CA LEU A 92 -5.04 -6.39 10.47
C LEU A 92 -5.07 -5.73 11.84
N LYS A 93 -4.39 -4.59 11.93
CA LYS A 93 -4.35 -3.81 13.15
C LYS A 93 -5.14 -2.52 12.93
N GLY A 94 -6.22 -2.38 13.63
CA GLY A 94 -7.04 -1.18 13.57
C GLY A 94 -7.92 -1.07 12.36
#